data_2dd0cc25b1f7945a2fa651cc99340441
#
_entry.id   2dd0cc25b1f7945a2fa651cc99340441
#
_cell.length_a   1.000
_cell.length_b   1.000
_cell.length_c   1.000
_cell.angle_alpha   90.00
_cell.angle_beta   90.00
_cell.angle_gamma   90.00
#
_symmetry.space_group_name_H-M   'P 1'
#
loop_
_entity.id
_entity.type
_entity.pdbx_description
1 polymer ?
#
loop_
_entity_poly.entity_id
_entity_poly.type
_entity_poly.pdbx_seq_one_letter_code
_entity_poly.pdbx_strand_id
1 'polypeptide(L)'
;MARNKTTQDGISLRSRVTAWLAAILLVTMLSTGIATMAGQWTVRSFDTLLADNALCYTVQNALKDEAQAFARYVRQSTSETEQAYTAACAAAEQSLAALPFDYARIGEERYARTWNLLQGYAGYRQERDAFLQLSPSADTYIEQMYHVMALQDYLAEYALRLT
;
A
#
# COMPACT_ATOMS: atom_id res chain seq x y z
N MET A 1 -37.42 60.39 49.60
CA MET A 1 -37.81 59.92 48.26
C MET A 1 -36.60 59.85 47.38
N ALA A 2 -35.97 58.71 47.28
CA ALA A 2 -34.81 58.44 46.42
C ALA A 2 -35.29 57.71 45.17
N ARG A 3 -35.16 58.42 44.01
CA ARG A 3 -35.59 57.88 42.71
C ARG A 3 -34.46 57.08 42.09
N ASN A 4 -34.58 55.77 42.19
CA ASN A 4 -33.66 54.84 41.55
C ASN A 4 -33.76 54.99 40.01
N LYS A 5 -32.77 55.57 39.39
CA LYS A 5 -32.57 55.57 37.93
C LYS A 5 -31.91 54.25 37.56
N THR A 6 -32.71 53.28 37.16
CA THR A 6 -32.22 52.14 36.40
C THR A 6 -31.75 52.63 35.01
N THR A 7 -30.47 52.76 34.86
CA THR A 7 -29.83 52.92 33.53
C THR A 7 -29.96 51.60 32.81
N GLN A 8 -31.01 51.45 32.01
CA GLN A 8 -31.06 50.45 30.96
C GLN A 8 -30.07 50.86 29.91
N ASP A 9 -28.89 50.24 29.94
CA ASP A 9 -27.93 50.26 28.85
C ASP A 9 -28.55 49.59 27.62
N GLY A 10 -29.31 50.34 26.86
CA GLY A 10 -29.89 49.93 25.59
C GLY A 10 -28.80 49.80 24.56
N ILE A 11 -28.23 48.59 24.42
CA ILE A 11 -27.39 48.27 23.28
C ILE A 11 -28.15 48.68 22.02
N SER A 12 -27.64 49.65 21.26
CA SER A 12 -28.34 50.19 20.11
C SER A 12 -28.65 49.08 19.08
N LEU A 13 -29.80 49.16 18.43
CA LEU A 13 -30.20 48.17 17.41
C LEU A 13 -29.08 47.94 16.38
N ARG A 14 -28.34 48.98 16.05
CA ARG A 14 -27.21 48.96 15.14
C ARG A 14 -26.06 48.08 15.67
N SER A 15 -25.75 48.12 16.97
CA SER A 15 -24.73 47.28 17.59
C SER A 15 -25.16 45.82 17.65
N ARG A 16 -26.43 45.52 17.85
CA ARG A 16 -26.95 44.14 17.78
C ARG A 16 -26.86 43.57 16.38
N VAL A 17 -27.22 44.34 15.35
CA VAL A 17 -27.15 43.89 13.96
C VAL A 17 -25.70 43.66 13.54
N THR A 18 -24.77 44.54 13.89
CA THR A 18 -23.34 44.36 13.60
C THR A 18 -22.75 43.13 14.31
N ALA A 19 -23.14 42.88 15.55
CA ALA A 19 -22.71 41.70 16.30
C ALA A 19 -23.22 40.37 15.67
N TRP A 20 -24.49 40.36 15.21
CA TRP A 20 -25.05 39.20 14.50
C TRP A 20 -24.34 38.95 13.15
N LEU A 21 -24.08 40.00 12.37
CA LEU A 21 -23.35 39.89 11.11
C LEU A 21 -21.93 39.37 11.34
N ALA A 22 -21.23 39.91 12.35
CA ALA A 22 -19.89 39.40 12.71
C ALA A 22 -19.90 37.94 13.15
N ALA A 23 -20.91 37.54 13.94
CA ALA A 23 -21.06 36.13 14.36
C ALA A 23 -21.32 35.19 13.18
N ILE A 24 -22.19 35.57 12.24
CA ILE A 24 -22.45 34.80 11.02
C ILE A 24 -21.19 34.70 10.18
N LEU A 25 -20.44 35.78 10.00
CA LEU A 25 -19.20 35.78 9.22
C LEU A 25 -18.13 34.88 9.86
N LEU A 26 -18.03 34.88 11.17
CA LEU A 26 -17.11 34.05 11.92
C LEU A 26 -17.48 32.55 11.82
N VAL A 27 -18.77 32.23 11.92
CA VAL A 27 -19.25 30.83 11.74
C VAL A 27 -19.01 30.36 10.31
N THR A 28 -19.26 31.18 9.29
CA THR A 28 -18.99 30.81 7.89
C THR A 28 -17.50 30.62 7.62
N MET A 29 -16.63 31.45 8.16
CA MET A 29 -15.16 31.29 8.03
C MET A 29 -14.69 29.99 8.72
N LEU A 30 -15.17 29.70 9.93
CA LEU A 30 -14.83 28.48 10.64
C LEU A 30 -15.32 27.23 9.89
N SER A 31 -16.56 27.24 9.43
CA SER A 31 -17.11 26.08 8.68
C SER A 31 -16.38 25.85 7.36
N THR A 32 -16.02 26.91 6.62
CA THR A 32 -15.22 26.80 5.40
C THR A 32 -13.81 26.28 5.70
N GLY A 33 -13.18 26.75 6.78
CA GLY A 33 -11.87 26.26 7.23
C GLY A 33 -11.87 24.78 7.57
N ILE A 34 -12.88 24.32 8.33
CA ILE A 34 -13.05 22.91 8.68
C ILE A 34 -13.28 22.06 7.42
N ALA A 35 -14.15 22.52 6.51
CA ALA A 35 -14.45 21.81 5.27
C ALA A 35 -13.23 21.65 4.37
N THR A 36 -12.40 22.70 4.25
CA THR A 36 -11.16 22.65 3.46
C THR A 36 -10.12 21.73 4.09
N MET A 37 -9.96 21.77 5.41
CA MET A 37 -9.05 20.84 6.12
C MET A 37 -9.50 19.38 5.98
N ALA A 38 -10.78 19.09 6.15
CA ALA A 38 -11.34 17.77 5.96
C ALA A 38 -11.17 17.28 4.52
N GLY A 39 -11.42 18.16 3.54
CA GLY A 39 -11.22 17.85 2.12
C GLY A 39 -9.76 17.51 1.81
N GLN A 40 -8.80 18.30 2.29
CA GLN A 40 -7.37 18.03 2.08
C GLN A 40 -6.92 16.72 2.75
N TRP A 41 -7.44 16.42 3.94
CA TRP A 41 -7.12 15.17 4.62
C TRP A 41 -7.66 13.95 3.85
N THR A 42 -8.89 14.06 3.33
CA THR A 42 -9.51 13.01 2.51
C THR A 42 -8.71 12.77 1.24
N VAL A 43 -8.33 13.83 0.51
CA VAL A 43 -7.53 13.70 -0.72
C VAL A 43 -6.18 13.03 -0.43
N ARG A 44 -5.47 13.44 0.61
CA ARG A 44 -4.20 12.80 0.99
C ARG A 44 -4.35 11.33 1.36
N SER A 45 -5.44 10.97 2.04
CA SER A 45 -5.73 9.58 2.36
C SER A 45 -5.99 8.74 1.11
N PHE A 46 -6.74 9.28 0.13
CA PHE A 46 -6.96 8.63 -1.16
C PHE A 46 -5.68 8.47 -1.97
N ASP A 47 -4.83 9.49 -2.04
CA ASP A 47 -3.55 9.41 -2.74
C ASP A 47 -2.64 8.33 -2.14
N THR A 48 -2.61 8.20 -0.82
CA THR A 48 -1.85 7.16 -0.14
C THR A 48 -2.39 5.76 -0.46
N LEU A 49 -3.72 5.58 -0.45
CA LEU A 49 -4.35 4.30 -0.79
C LEU A 49 -4.10 3.92 -2.24
N LEU A 50 -4.18 4.89 -3.17
CA LEU A 50 -3.90 4.65 -4.59
C LEU A 50 -2.43 4.27 -4.82
N ALA A 51 -1.49 4.95 -4.16
CA ALA A 51 -0.07 4.64 -4.24
C ALA A 51 0.23 3.24 -3.68
N ASP A 52 -0.38 2.89 -2.55
CA ASP A 52 -0.24 1.58 -1.93
C ASP A 52 -0.81 0.45 -2.80
N ASN A 53 -1.97 0.67 -3.42
CA ASN A 53 -2.56 -0.29 -4.36
C ASN A 53 -1.68 -0.46 -5.61
N ALA A 54 -1.19 0.65 -6.18
CA ALA A 54 -0.28 0.60 -7.32
C ALA A 54 1.00 -0.20 -7.00
N LEU A 55 1.52 -0.06 -5.77
CA LEU A 55 2.69 -0.82 -5.32
C LEU A 55 2.39 -2.32 -5.22
N CYS A 56 1.22 -2.71 -4.68
CA CYS A 56 0.82 -4.12 -4.62
C CYS A 56 0.70 -4.75 -6.02
N TYR A 57 0.13 -4.02 -6.99
CA TYR A 57 0.10 -4.46 -8.39
C TYR A 57 1.50 -4.57 -9.01
N THR A 58 2.40 -3.65 -8.67
CA THR A 58 3.79 -3.70 -9.13
C THR A 58 4.48 -4.97 -8.61
N VAL A 59 4.31 -5.27 -7.32
CA VAL A 59 4.84 -6.51 -6.72
C VAL A 59 4.25 -7.75 -7.39
N GLN A 60 2.92 -7.80 -7.57
CA GLN A 60 2.28 -8.91 -8.25
C GLN A 60 2.81 -9.14 -9.66
N ASN A 61 2.93 -8.06 -10.44
CA ASN A 61 3.44 -8.16 -11.80
C ASN A 61 4.89 -8.64 -11.81
N ALA A 62 5.74 -8.09 -10.93
CA ALA A 62 7.13 -8.51 -10.83
C ALA A 62 7.28 -10.01 -10.45
N LEU A 63 6.44 -10.53 -9.54
CA LEU A 63 6.39 -11.94 -9.20
C LEU A 63 5.92 -12.82 -10.37
N LYS A 64 4.93 -12.34 -11.15
CA LYS A 64 4.48 -13.03 -12.37
C LYS A 64 5.54 -13.06 -13.47
N ASP A 65 6.25 -11.94 -13.63
CA ASP A 65 7.33 -11.83 -14.61
C ASP A 65 8.50 -12.76 -14.22
N GLU A 66 8.82 -12.85 -12.93
CA GLU A 66 9.81 -13.83 -12.42
C GLU A 66 9.36 -15.26 -12.72
N ALA A 67 8.09 -15.61 -12.47
CA ALA A 67 7.56 -16.93 -12.74
C ALA A 67 7.63 -17.29 -14.24
N GLN A 68 7.29 -16.34 -15.12
CA GLN A 68 7.38 -16.54 -16.57
C GLN A 68 8.84 -16.69 -17.04
N ALA A 69 9.75 -15.88 -16.51
CA ALA A 69 11.16 -15.93 -16.84
C ALA A 69 11.78 -17.26 -16.34
N PHE A 70 11.43 -17.71 -15.13
CA PHE A 70 11.81 -19.01 -14.59
C PHE A 70 11.35 -20.15 -15.49
N ALA A 71 10.07 -20.19 -15.88
CA ALA A 71 9.53 -21.21 -16.75
C ALA A 71 10.21 -21.25 -18.14
N ARG A 72 10.63 -20.10 -18.68
CA ARG A 72 11.41 -20.04 -19.93
C ARG A 72 12.82 -20.56 -19.72
N TYR A 73 13.50 -20.15 -18.65
CA TYR A 73 14.85 -20.59 -18.32
C TYR A 73 14.93 -22.09 -18.13
N VAL A 74 14.00 -22.68 -17.36
CA VAL A 74 13.94 -24.14 -17.15
C VAL A 74 13.74 -24.92 -18.47
N ARG A 75 12.98 -24.38 -19.42
CA ARG A 75 12.73 -25.03 -20.72
C ARG A 75 13.87 -24.90 -21.70
N GLN A 76 14.59 -23.80 -21.74
CA GLN A 76 15.51 -23.48 -22.82
C GLN A 76 16.96 -23.34 -22.38
N SER A 77 17.24 -23.07 -21.10
CA SER A 77 18.57 -22.98 -20.47
C SER A 77 19.65 -22.29 -21.33
N THR A 78 19.28 -21.17 -21.98
CA THR A 78 20.21 -20.36 -22.78
C THR A 78 20.75 -19.21 -21.95
N SER A 79 21.89 -18.63 -22.33
CA SER A 79 22.44 -17.45 -21.65
C SER A 79 21.47 -16.26 -21.67
N GLU A 80 20.68 -16.11 -22.72
CA GLU A 80 19.65 -15.05 -22.82
C GLU A 80 18.52 -15.27 -21.80
N THR A 81 18.00 -16.51 -21.68
CA THR A 81 16.95 -16.82 -20.71
C THR A 81 17.45 -16.76 -19.28
N GLU A 82 18.71 -17.10 -19.01
CA GLU A 82 19.35 -16.93 -17.72
C GLU A 82 19.45 -15.46 -17.30
N GLN A 83 19.91 -14.60 -18.21
CA GLN A 83 19.98 -13.15 -17.97
C GLN A 83 18.59 -12.55 -17.73
N ALA A 84 17.60 -12.91 -18.55
CA ALA A 84 16.22 -12.46 -18.38
C ALA A 84 15.64 -12.90 -17.04
N TYR A 85 15.91 -14.12 -16.64
CA TYR A 85 15.49 -14.66 -15.35
C TYR A 85 16.16 -13.93 -14.18
N THR A 86 17.48 -13.74 -14.24
CA THR A 86 18.22 -12.99 -13.20
C THR A 86 17.71 -11.55 -13.06
N ALA A 87 17.40 -10.90 -14.17
CA ALA A 87 16.83 -9.56 -14.17
C ALA A 87 15.42 -9.54 -13.54
N ALA A 88 14.59 -10.54 -13.84
CA ALA A 88 13.25 -10.66 -13.27
C ALA A 88 13.28 -10.93 -11.75
N CYS A 89 14.20 -11.78 -11.27
CA CYS A 89 14.43 -11.98 -9.83
C CYS A 89 14.82 -10.68 -9.13
N ALA A 90 15.76 -9.91 -9.70
CA ALA A 90 16.17 -8.63 -9.13
C ALA A 90 15.00 -7.61 -9.08
N ALA A 91 14.17 -7.58 -10.12
CA ALA A 91 12.99 -6.72 -10.16
C ALA A 91 11.94 -7.12 -9.10
N ALA A 92 11.72 -8.42 -8.90
CA ALA A 92 10.82 -8.92 -7.85
C ALA A 92 11.34 -8.56 -6.46
N GLU A 93 12.61 -8.78 -6.17
CA GLU A 93 13.25 -8.40 -4.91
C GLU A 93 13.17 -6.90 -4.65
N GLN A 94 13.43 -6.08 -5.65
CA GLN A 94 13.32 -4.62 -5.54
C GLN A 94 11.88 -4.18 -5.25
N SER A 95 10.91 -4.78 -5.92
CA SER A 95 9.49 -4.48 -5.72
C SER A 95 9.01 -4.88 -4.32
N LEU A 96 9.45 -6.04 -3.82
CA LEU A 96 9.16 -6.50 -2.47
C LEU A 96 9.81 -5.62 -1.40
N ALA A 97 11.06 -5.18 -1.63
CA ALA A 97 11.77 -4.28 -0.72
C ALA A 97 11.14 -2.88 -0.65
N ALA A 98 10.39 -2.47 -1.67
CA ALA A 98 9.66 -1.20 -1.69
C ALA A 98 8.35 -1.24 -0.88
N LEU A 99 7.87 -2.41 -0.47
CA LEU A 99 6.66 -2.53 0.35
C LEU A 99 6.83 -1.81 1.69
N PRO A 100 5.81 -1.05 2.12
CA PRO A 100 5.85 -0.43 3.44
C PRO A 100 5.87 -1.51 4.53
N PHE A 101 6.90 -1.46 5.37
CA PHE A 101 7.10 -2.42 6.46
C PHE A 101 7.32 -1.69 7.79
N ASP A 102 6.36 -0.83 8.13
CA ASP A 102 6.33 -0.08 9.38
C ASP A 102 4.95 -0.29 10.05
N TYR A 103 4.97 -1.01 11.17
CA TYR A 103 3.78 -1.36 11.94
C TYR A 103 2.93 -0.13 12.31
N ALA A 104 3.59 0.96 12.74
CA ALA A 104 2.90 2.18 13.15
C ALA A 104 2.18 2.87 11.96
N ARG A 105 2.71 2.69 10.75
CA ARG A 105 2.19 3.30 9.53
C ARG A 105 1.07 2.49 8.89
N ILE A 106 1.23 1.17 8.82
CA ILE A 106 0.32 0.31 8.02
C ILE A 106 -0.68 -0.49 8.86
N GLY A 107 -0.51 -0.50 10.19
CA GLY A 107 -1.36 -1.25 11.11
C GLY A 107 -1.04 -2.75 11.16
N GLU A 108 -1.60 -3.42 12.17
CA GLU A 108 -1.26 -4.81 12.50
C GLU A 108 -1.57 -5.80 11.37
N GLU A 109 -2.76 -5.72 10.81
CA GLU A 109 -3.20 -6.68 9.80
C GLU A 109 -2.37 -6.60 8.52
N ARG A 110 -2.11 -5.40 8.02
CA ARG A 110 -1.32 -5.19 6.82
C ARG A 110 0.15 -5.53 7.06
N TYR A 111 0.68 -5.20 8.24
CA TYR A 111 2.03 -5.60 8.65
C TYR A 111 2.19 -7.12 8.63
N ALA A 112 1.24 -7.85 9.24
CA ALA A 112 1.26 -9.31 9.26
C ALA A 112 1.18 -9.91 7.85
N ARG A 113 0.33 -9.38 6.97
CA ARG A 113 0.24 -9.81 5.58
C ARG A 113 1.53 -9.55 4.81
N THR A 114 2.12 -8.36 4.95
CA THR A 114 3.41 -8.02 4.31
C THR A 114 4.52 -8.94 4.83
N TRP A 115 4.58 -9.17 6.13
CA TRP A 115 5.52 -10.12 6.74
C TRP A 115 5.39 -11.52 6.13
N ASN A 116 4.17 -12.04 6.05
CA ASN A 116 3.92 -13.36 5.49
C ASN A 116 4.33 -13.46 4.03
N LEU A 117 4.10 -12.41 3.22
CA LEU A 117 4.57 -12.38 1.84
C LEU A 117 6.09 -12.42 1.76
N LEU A 118 6.79 -11.61 2.55
CA LEU A 118 8.26 -11.56 2.57
C LEU A 118 8.86 -12.88 3.03
N GLN A 119 8.30 -13.51 4.06
CA GLN A 119 8.74 -14.84 4.53
C GLN A 119 8.43 -15.94 3.52
N GLY A 120 7.25 -15.89 2.89
CA GLY A 120 6.88 -16.81 1.82
C GLY A 120 7.83 -16.71 0.62
N TYR A 121 8.20 -15.48 0.22
CA TYR A 121 9.17 -15.28 -0.85
C TYR A 121 10.57 -15.78 -0.48
N ALA A 122 11.01 -15.58 0.76
CA ALA A 122 12.28 -16.11 1.24
C ALA A 122 12.31 -17.64 1.20
N GLY A 123 11.21 -18.30 1.62
CA GLY A 123 11.06 -19.75 1.52
C GLY A 123 11.05 -20.22 0.07
N TYR A 124 10.28 -19.58 -0.79
CA TYR A 124 10.28 -19.86 -2.22
C TYR A 124 11.68 -19.80 -2.85
N ARG A 125 12.47 -18.77 -2.51
CA ARG A 125 13.86 -18.66 -3.01
C ARG A 125 14.70 -19.89 -2.65
N GLN A 126 14.58 -20.40 -1.43
CA GLN A 126 15.31 -21.61 -1.00
C GLN A 126 14.89 -22.83 -1.83
N GLU A 127 13.60 -23.06 -2.01
CA GLU A 127 13.09 -24.16 -2.81
C GLU A 127 13.49 -24.04 -4.29
N ARG A 128 13.41 -22.86 -4.85
CA ARG A 128 13.83 -22.53 -6.21
C ARG A 128 15.33 -22.81 -6.42
N ASP A 129 16.17 -22.32 -5.52
CA ASP A 129 17.61 -22.48 -5.61
C ASP A 129 18.02 -23.96 -5.44
N ALA A 130 17.31 -24.70 -4.57
CA ALA A 130 17.48 -26.14 -4.44
C ALA A 130 17.06 -26.86 -5.73
N PHE A 131 15.94 -26.51 -6.34
CA PHE A 131 15.49 -27.07 -7.62
C PHE A 131 16.50 -26.83 -8.75
N LEU A 132 17.08 -25.63 -8.85
CA LEU A 132 18.08 -25.31 -9.90
C LEU A 132 19.38 -26.11 -9.77
N GLN A 133 19.61 -26.74 -8.63
CA GLN A 133 20.73 -27.66 -8.39
C GLN A 133 20.43 -29.12 -8.81
N LEU A 134 19.15 -29.44 -9.05
CA LEU A 134 18.75 -30.78 -9.42
C LEU A 134 19.15 -31.11 -10.86
N SER A 135 19.57 -32.36 -11.07
CA SER A 135 19.73 -32.86 -12.43
C SER A 135 18.37 -33.05 -13.10
N PRO A 136 18.20 -32.68 -14.38
CA PRO A 136 16.96 -32.94 -15.13
C PRO A 136 16.57 -34.41 -15.20
N SER A 137 17.52 -35.31 -14.95
CA SER A 137 17.29 -36.78 -14.92
C SER A 137 16.88 -37.31 -13.53
N ALA A 138 16.78 -36.47 -12.51
CA ALA A 138 16.37 -36.89 -11.18
C ALA A 138 14.88 -37.25 -11.16
N ASP A 139 14.53 -38.33 -10.46
CA ASP A 139 13.14 -38.81 -10.35
C ASP A 139 12.18 -37.77 -9.79
N THR A 140 12.68 -36.88 -8.94
CA THR A 140 11.90 -35.81 -8.29
C THR A 140 11.88 -34.47 -9.08
N TYR A 141 12.57 -34.39 -10.23
CA TYR A 141 12.74 -33.14 -10.97
C TYR A 141 11.41 -32.50 -11.37
N ILE A 142 10.51 -33.29 -11.93
CA ILE A 142 9.20 -32.80 -12.41
C ILE A 142 8.32 -32.35 -11.23
N GLU A 143 8.32 -33.13 -10.15
CA GLU A 143 7.56 -32.83 -8.94
C GLU A 143 8.04 -31.51 -8.31
N GLN A 144 9.35 -31.35 -8.15
CA GLN A 144 9.93 -30.13 -7.59
C GLN A 144 9.71 -28.91 -8.50
N MET A 145 9.78 -29.08 -9.82
CA MET A 145 9.44 -28.02 -10.77
C MET A 145 8.00 -27.50 -10.56
N TYR A 146 7.03 -28.42 -10.47
CA TYR A 146 5.64 -28.04 -10.22
C TYR A 146 5.44 -27.42 -8.85
N HIS A 147 6.15 -27.90 -7.84
CA HIS A 147 6.12 -27.31 -6.50
C HIS A 147 6.60 -25.87 -6.50
N VAL A 148 7.74 -25.58 -7.11
CA VAL A 148 8.28 -24.22 -7.23
C VAL A 148 7.33 -23.31 -8.01
N MET A 149 6.74 -23.79 -9.13
CA MET A 149 5.77 -23.02 -9.90
C MET A 149 4.49 -22.72 -9.10
N ALA A 150 4.00 -23.68 -8.33
CA ALA A 150 2.83 -23.47 -7.47
C ALA A 150 3.08 -22.44 -6.36
N LEU A 151 4.30 -22.41 -5.79
CA LEU A 151 4.70 -21.39 -4.84
C LEU A 151 4.75 -20.00 -5.46
N GLN A 152 5.24 -19.86 -6.72
CA GLN A 152 5.23 -18.59 -7.45
C GLN A 152 3.82 -18.05 -7.66
N ASP A 153 2.92 -18.90 -8.15
CA ASP A 153 1.52 -18.54 -8.38
C ASP A 153 0.84 -18.13 -7.07
N TYR A 154 1.07 -18.88 -6.00
CA TYR A 154 0.55 -18.55 -4.67
C TYR A 154 1.04 -17.18 -4.19
N LEU A 155 2.33 -16.87 -4.33
CA LEU A 155 2.90 -15.59 -3.90
C LEU A 155 2.35 -14.42 -4.73
N ALA A 156 2.20 -14.60 -6.05
CA ALA A 156 1.63 -13.58 -6.92
C ALA A 156 0.15 -13.29 -6.59
N GLU A 157 -0.64 -14.32 -6.25
CA GLU A 157 -2.02 -14.13 -5.77
C GLU A 157 -2.05 -13.51 -4.37
N TYR A 158 -1.14 -13.94 -3.48
CA TYR A 158 -1.08 -13.41 -2.13
C TYR A 158 -0.74 -11.92 -2.10
N ALA A 159 0.09 -11.44 -3.03
CA ALA A 159 0.42 -10.03 -3.15
C ALA A 159 -0.82 -9.13 -3.34
N LEU A 160 -1.88 -9.63 -3.99
CA LEU A 160 -3.16 -8.90 -4.13
C LEU A 160 -3.92 -8.76 -2.80
N ARG A 161 -3.64 -9.60 -1.82
CA ARG A 161 -4.31 -9.54 -0.50
C ARG A 161 -3.71 -8.48 0.41
N LEU A 162 -2.66 -7.77 -0.04
CA LEU A 162 -2.07 -6.65 0.70
C LEU A 162 -2.91 -5.37 0.61
N THR A 163 -3.82 -5.29 -0.36
CA THR A 163 -4.83 -4.23 -0.49
C THR A 163 -6.01 -4.55 0.40
#